data_369e9808dc8c7656fad72b7c23bbdb6b
#
_entry.id   369e9808dc8c7656fad72b7c23bbdb6b
#
_cell.length_a   1.000
_cell.length_b   1.000
_cell.length_c   1.000
_cell.angle_alpha   90.00
_cell.angle_beta   90.00
_cell.angle_gamma   90.00
#
_symmetry.space_group_name_H-M   'P 1'
#
loop_
_entity.id
_entity.type
_entity.pdbx_description
1 polymer ?
#
loop_
_entity_poly.entity_id
_entity_poly.type
_entity_poly.pdbx_seq_one_letter_code
_entity_poly.pdbx_strand_id
1 'polypeptide(L)'
;MVSIELDYKKPPFWIRLLGTPAITWQSQPFTLARRQARALLYRLADDLHPAPRDRLIFLLWPDIPETTARRNLIRLLSYARQALPQPELLLSDNTAVALNPDLVGSDTAQFARLCAADDAIGWETAVSLYRGRFLNGFTLPGSPEFDYWLSQTQRQYERAYLAVLRKLATAKADMGDYP
;
A
#
# COMPACT_ATOMS: atom_id res chain seq x y z
N MET A 1 33.07 12.51 -0.05
CA MET A 1 31.73 12.15 0.54
C MET A 1 30.81 11.87 -0.64
N VAL A 2 30.75 10.63 -1.10
CA VAL A 2 29.95 10.24 -2.26
C VAL A 2 28.58 9.87 -1.71
N SER A 3 27.58 10.74 -1.91
CA SER A 3 26.19 10.40 -1.70
C SER A 3 25.85 9.29 -2.69
N ILE A 4 25.73 8.07 -2.21
CA ILE A 4 25.08 7.00 -2.95
C ILE A 4 23.59 7.34 -2.91
N GLU A 5 23.15 8.25 -3.79
CA GLU A 5 21.77 8.29 -4.21
C GLU A 5 21.54 6.94 -4.90
N LEU A 6 20.96 6.00 -4.15
CA LEU A 6 20.27 4.88 -4.75
C LEU A 6 19.20 5.51 -5.65
N ASP A 7 19.51 5.61 -6.94
CA ASP A 7 18.63 6.13 -7.99
C ASP A 7 17.44 5.17 -8.17
N TYR A 8 16.66 5.06 -7.08
CA TYR A 8 15.38 4.41 -7.10
C TYR A 8 14.42 5.39 -7.78
N LYS A 9 14.42 5.35 -9.12
CA LYS A 9 13.46 6.12 -9.90
C LYS A 9 12.06 5.78 -9.41
N LYS A 10 11.53 6.66 -8.58
CA LYS A 10 10.19 6.52 -8.00
C LYS A 10 9.19 6.26 -9.13
N PRO A 11 8.40 5.18 -9.09
CA PRO A 11 7.40 4.92 -10.11
C PRO A 11 6.48 6.13 -10.31
N PRO A 12 6.01 6.38 -11.54
CA PRO A 12 5.20 7.56 -11.84
C PRO A 12 3.88 7.60 -11.07
N PHE A 13 3.32 6.45 -10.71
CA PHE A 13 2.15 6.33 -9.84
C PHE A 13 2.57 5.85 -8.46
N TRP A 14 2.40 6.71 -7.48
CA TRP A 14 2.85 6.42 -6.12
C TRP A 14 1.70 6.50 -5.13
N ILE A 15 1.56 5.45 -4.30
CA ILE A 15 0.51 5.33 -3.29
C ILE A 15 1.16 5.35 -1.91
N ARG A 16 0.74 6.29 -1.06
CA ARG A 16 1.12 6.35 0.36
C ARG A 16 -0.01 5.77 1.19
N LEU A 17 0.31 4.88 2.10
CA LEU A 17 -0.62 4.17 2.96
C LEU A 17 -0.23 4.25 4.45
N LEU A 18 1.06 4.51 4.76
CA LEU A 18 1.56 4.66 6.13
C LEU A 18 1.31 6.08 6.65
N GLY A 19 0.12 6.30 7.20
CA GLY A 19 -0.45 7.58 7.61
C GLY A 19 -1.74 7.89 6.85
N THR A 20 -2.06 9.17 6.67
CA THR A 20 -3.20 9.58 5.83
C THR A 20 -2.93 9.17 4.37
N PRO A 21 -3.81 8.35 3.75
CA PRO A 21 -3.58 7.85 2.41
C PRO A 21 -3.58 8.96 1.37
N ALA A 22 -2.64 8.88 0.44
CA ALA A 22 -2.53 9.81 -0.67
C ALA A 22 -1.99 9.10 -1.91
N ILE A 23 -2.42 9.56 -3.07
CA ILE A 23 -1.96 9.07 -4.36
C ILE A 23 -1.33 10.23 -5.12
N THR A 24 -0.24 9.98 -5.83
CA THR A 24 0.36 10.94 -6.75
C THR A 24 0.59 10.29 -8.11
N TRP A 25 0.41 11.07 -9.15
CA TRP A 25 0.79 10.75 -10.54
C TRP A 25 1.83 11.76 -11.01
N GLN A 26 3.01 11.31 -11.42
CA GLN A 26 4.11 12.20 -11.84
C GLN A 26 4.36 13.33 -10.83
N SER A 27 4.36 12.96 -9.54
CA SER A 27 4.51 13.86 -8.38
C SER A 27 3.37 14.85 -8.14
N GLN A 28 2.30 14.85 -8.96
CA GLN A 28 1.11 15.67 -8.73
C GLN A 28 0.05 14.90 -7.94
N PRO A 29 -0.69 15.56 -7.03
CA PRO A 29 -1.78 14.91 -6.30
C PRO A 29 -2.81 14.31 -7.26
N PHE A 30 -3.21 13.07 -6.99
CA PHE A 30 -4.25 12.37 -7.74
C PHE A 30 -5.28 11.77 -6.78
N THR A 31 -6.53 11.73 -7.17
CA THR A 31 -7.58 11.08 -6.38
C THR A 31 -8.64 10.42 -7.25
N LEU A 32 -9.17 9.29 -6.78
CA LEU A 32 -10.35 8.65 -7.35
C LEU A 32 -11.59 9.10 -6.57
N ALA A 33 -12.63 9.52 -7.28
CA ALA A 33 -13.86 9.98 -6.64
C ALA A 33 -14.56 8.86 -5.85
N ARG A 34 -14.65 7.65 -6.42
CA ARG A 34 -15.34 6.52 -5.77
C ARG A 34 -14.50 5.93 -4.64
N ARG A 35 -15.07 5.89 -3.43
CA ARG A 35 -14.41 5.33 -2.24
C ARG A 35 -14.03 3.86 -2.40
N GLN A 36 -14.90 3.03 -3.00
CA GLN A 36 -14.61 1.62 -3.28
C GLN A 36 -13.43 1.44 -4.25
N ALA A 37 -13.26 2.32 -5.25
CA ALA A 37 -12.11 2.26 -6.13
C ALA A 37 -10.81 2.63 -5.39
N ARG A 38 -10.86 3.59 -4.46
CA ARG A 38 -9.73 3.87 -3.58
C ARG A 38 -9.40 2.67 -2.69
N ALA A 39 -10.43 2.05 -2.06
CA ALA A 39 -10.26 0.85 -1.23
C ALA A 39 -9.59 -0.29 -2.01
N LEU A 40 -10.03 -0.53 -3.25
CA LEU A 40 -9.42 -1.51 -4.15
C LEU A 40 -7.93 -1.18 -4.40
N LEU A 41 -7.61 0.06 -4.79
CA LEU A 41 -6.22 0.45 -5.03
C LEU A 41 -5.37 0.33 -3.78
N TYR A 42 -5.89 0.73 -2.62
CA TYR A 42 -5.17 0.64 -1.35
C TYR A 42 -4.91 -0.82 -0.95
N ARG A 43 -5.88 -1.72 -1.17
CA ARG A 43 -5.66 -3.15 -0.93
C ARG A 43 -4.60 -3.74 -1.86
N LEU A 44 -4.60 -3.36 -3.12
CA LEU A 44 -3.60 -3.82 -4.10
C LEU A 44 -2.21 -3.21 -3.88
N ALA A 45 -2.14 -1.99 -3.35
CA ALA A 45 -0.90 -1.29 -3.09
C ALA A 45 -0.23 -1.71 -1.77
N ASP A 46 -0.96 -2.38 -0.88
CA ASP A 46 -0.45 -2.83 0.42
C ASP A 46 0.85 -3.65 0.29
N ASP A 47 0.82 -4.66 -0.56
CA ASP A 47 1.95 -5.56 -0.80
C ASP A 47 2.41 -5.63 -2.27
N LEU A 48 1.70 -4.96 -3.19
CA LEU A 48 1.89 -4.98 -4.64
C LEU A 48 1.83 -6.38 -5.26
N HIS A 49 1.24 -7.36 -4.56
CA HIS A 49 1.02 -8.70 -5.09
C HIS A 49 -0.35 -8.84 -5.75
N PRO A 50 -0.49 -9.73 -6.75
CA PRO A 50 -1.78 -10.04 -7.33
C PRO A 50 -2.77 -10.54 -6.28
N ALA A 51 -3.94 -9.91 -6.19
CA ALA A 51 -4.99 -10.31 -5.27
C ALA A 51 -6.04 -11.17 -6.00
N PRO A 52 -6.36 -12.38 -5.50
CA PRO A 52 -7.42 -13.20 -6.05
C PRO A 52 -8.75 -12.46 -6.08
N ARG A 53 -9.50 -12.58 -7.18
CA ARG A 53 -10.78 -11.88 -7.36
C ARG A 53 -11.79 -12.23 -6.28
N ASP A 54 -11.85 -13.48 -5.85
CA ASP A 54 -12.77 -13.92 -4.80
C ASP A 54 -12.44 -13.28 -3.45
N ARG A 55 -11.15 -13.08 -3.14
CA ARG A 55 -10.74 -12.33 -1.94
C ARG A 55 -11.14 -10.86 -2.00
N LEU A 56 -11.03 -10.23 -3.17
CA LEU A 56 -11.47 -8.84 -3.36
C LEU A 56 -13.00 -8.71 -3.26
N ILE A 57 -13.74 -9.68 -3.80
CA ILE A 57 -15.19 -9.75 -3.71
C ILE A 57 -15.62 -9.86 -2.24
N PHE A 58 -15.06 -10.80 -1.51
CA PHE A 58 -15.33 -10.99 -0.09
C PHE A 58 -14.98 -9.74 0.73
N LEU A 59 -13.83 -9.11 0.45
CA LEU A 59 -13.38 -7.91 1.14
C LEU A 59 -14.32 -6.71 0.92
N LEU A 60 -14.83 -6.53 -0.31
CA LEU A 60 -15.58 -5.32 -0.68
C LEU A 60 -17.09 -5.49 -0.58
N TRP A 61 -17.61 -6.72 -0.65
CA TRP A 61 -19.05 -7.04 -0.67
C TRP A 61 -19.35 -8.35 0.04
N PRO A 62 -19.05 -8.49 1.35
CA PRO A 62 -19.21 -9.77 2.06
C PRO A 62 -20.68 -10.24 2.11
N ASP A 63 -21.64 -9.30 2.19
CA ASP A 63 -23.07 -9.58 2.37
C ASP A 63 -23.85 -9.61 1.05
N ILE A 64 -23.18 -9.53 -0.10
CA ILE A 64 -23.82 -9.50 -1.42
C ILE A 64 -23.72 -10.89 -2.08
N PRO A 65 -24.80 -11.41 -2.71
CA PRO A 65 -24.71 -12.67 -3.44
C PRO A 65 -23.57 -12.68 -4.44
N GLU A 66 -22.84 -13.79 -4.49
CA GLU A 66 -21.57 -13.90 -5.24
C GLU A 66 -21.69 -13.44 -6.70
N THR A 67 -22.77 -13.84 -7.39
CA THR A 67 -22.98 -13.45 -8.78
C THR A 67 -23.11 -11.93 -8.97
N THR A 68 -23.72 -11.25 -8.00
CA THR A 68 -23.87 -9.80 -8.00
C THR A 68 -22.54 -9.13 -7.63
N ALA A 69 -21.85 -9.65 -6.63
CA ALA A 69 -20.55 -9.14 -6.20
C ALA A 69 -19.49 -9.28 -7.32
N ARG A 70 -19.50 -10.37 -8.10
CA ARG A 70 -18.65 -10.54 -9.29
C ARG A 70 -18.93 -9.45 -10.34
N ARG A 71 -20.20 -9.14 -10.62
CA ARG A 71 -20.57 -8.05 -11.53
C ARG A 71 -20.13 -6.68 -10.99
N ASN A 72 -20.26 -6.47 -9.68
CA ASN A 72 -19.80 -5.25 -9.03
C ASN A 72 -18.30 -5.07 -9.18
N LEU A 73 -17.50 -6.13 -9.00
CA LEU A 73 -16.06 -6.09 -9.21
C LEU A 73 -15.71 -5.72 -10.66
N ILE A 74 -16.37 -6.34 -11.65
CA ILE A 74 -16.17 -6.00 -13.08
C ILE A 74 -16.42 -4.52 -13.33
N ARG A 75 -17.55 -3.99 -12.84
CA ARG A 75 -17.91 -2.57 -12.98
C ARG A 75 -16.90 -1.65 -12.27
N LEU A 76 -16.44 -2.07 -11.09
CA LEU A 76 -15.43 -1.30 -10.33
C LEU A 76 -14.10 -1.26 -11.07
N LEU A 77 -13.63 -2.37 -11.62
CA LEU A 77 -12.41 -2.45 -12.42
C LEU A 77 -12.52 -1.60 -13.69
N SER A 78 -13.65 -1.65 -14.40
CA SER A 78 -13.90 -0.80 -15.57
C SER A 78 -13.83 0.68 -15.20
N TYR A 79 -14.54 1.07 -14.13
CA TYR A 79 -14.47 2.44 -13.62
C TYR A 79 -13.04 2.86 -13.24
N ALA A 80 -12.32 2.01 -12.50
CA ALA A 80 -10.97 2.32 -12.06
C ALA A 80 -10.04 2.55 -13.26
N ARG A 81 -10.08 1.69 -14.29
CA ARG A 81 -9.28 1.87 -15.50
C ARG A 81 -9.58 3.14 -16.26
N GLN A 82 -10.86 3.54 -16.34
CA GLN A 82 -11.25 4.78 -17.00
C GLN A 82 -10.84 6.04 -16.22
N ALA A 83 -10.80 5.93 -14.89
CA ALA A 83 -10.50 7.04 -14.00
C ALA A 83 -9.00 7.20 -13.70
N LEU A 84 -8.19 6.14 -13.91
CA LEU A 84 -6.75 6.18 -13.76
C LEU A 84 -6.08 6.93 -14.93
N PRO A 85 -4.92 7.59 -14.69
CA PRO A 85 -4.20 8.32 -15.75
C PRO A 85 -3.77 7.45 -16.92
N GLN A 86 -3.53 6.16 -16.66
CA GLN A 86 -3.21 5.14 -17.64
C GLN A 86 -3.89 3.83 -17.26
N PRO A 87 -4.59 3.16 -18.20
CA PRO A 87 -5.28 1.90 -17.91
C PRO A 87 -4.32 0.76 -17.55
N GLU A 88 -3.07 0.82 -17.99
CA GLU A 88 -1.99 -0.15 -17.73
C GLU A 88 -1.54 -0.19 -16.26
N LEU A 89 -1.92 0.82 -15.46
CA LEU A 89 -1.67 0.83 -14.02
C LEU A 89 -2.40 -0.30 -13.29
N LEU A 90 -3.54 -0.77 -13.84
CA LEU A 90 -4.38 -1.81 -13.25
C LEU A 90 -4.47 -3.04 -14.16
N LEU A 91 -3.76 -4.08 -13.80
CA LEU A 91 -3.75 -5.36 -14.49
C LEU A 91 -4.85 -6.26 -13.92
N SER A 92 -5.50 -7.04 -14.76
CA SER A 92 -6.37 -8.11 -14.29
C SER A 92 -6.59 -9.17 -15.34
N ASP A 93 -6.70 -10.41 -14.89
CA ASP A 93 -7.12 -11.57 -15.65
C ASP A 93 -8.39 -12.18 -15.04
N ASN A 94 -8.70 -13.44 -15.39
CA ASN A 94 -9.88 -14.15 -14.88
C ASN A 94 -9.75 -14.57 -13.41
N THR A 95 -8.54 -14.57 -12.83
CA THR A 95 -8.21 -15.10 -11.51
C THR A 95 -7.85 -14.02 -10.51
N ALA A 96 -7.13 -13.00 -10.93
CA ALA A 96 -6.54 -12.01 -10.05
C ALA A 96 -6.61 -10.58 -10.61
N VAL A 97 -6.36 -9.63 -9.72
CA VAL A 97 -6.18 -8.21 -10.03
C VAL A 97 -4.88 -7.76 -9.40
N ALA A 98 -4.09 -6.96 -10.10
CA ALA A 98 -2.83 -6.42 -9.61
C ALA A 98 -2.62 -4.97 -10.04
N LEU A 99 -1.73 -4.26 -9.35
CA LEU A 99 -1.14 -3.04 -9.87
C LEU A 99 0.10 -3.39 -10.69
N ASN A 100 0.37 -2.62 -11.74
CA ASN A 100 1.55 -2.84 -12.57
C ASN A 100 2.82 -2.43 -11.80
N PRO A 101 3.72 -3.37 -11.45
CA PRO A 101 4.88 -3.07 -10.62
C PRO A 101 5.91 -2.17 -11.30
N ASP A 102 5.91 -2.06 -12.63
CA ASP A 102 6.81 -1.18 -13.37
C ASP A 102 6.37 0.30 -13.30
N LEU A 103 5.08 0.53 -13.05
CA LEU A 103 4.46 1.86 -13.07
C LEU A 103 3.98 2.34 -11.70
N VAL A 104 3.78 1.42 -10.77
CA VAL A 104 3.17 1.70 -9.45
C VAL A 104 4.11 1.32 -8.33
N GLY A 105 4.25 2.21 -7.36
CA GLY A 105 4.93 1.93 -6.11
C GLY A 105 4.10 2.34 -4.90
N SER A 106 4.46 1.80 -3.74
CA SER A 106 3.85 2.17 -2.47
C SER A 106 4.88 2.31 -1.36
N ASP A 107 4.57 3.15 -0.37
CA ASP A 107 5.41 3.28 0.82
C ASP A 107 5.39 2.01 1.68
N THR A 108 4.32 1.25 1.66
CA THR A 108 4.20 -0.04 2.34
C THR A 108 5.14 -1.10 1.75
N ALA A 109 5.16 -1.27 0.44
CA ALA A 109 6.08 -2.21 -0.22
C ALA A 109 7.54 -1.77 -0.03
N GLN A 110 7.82 -0.47 -0.11
CA GLN A 110 9.15 0.07 0.16
C GLN A 110 9.54 -0.15 1.63
N PHE A 111 8.64 0.12 2.57
CA PHE A 111 8.84 -0.12 4.00
C PHE A 111 9.17 -1.58 4.29
N ALA A 112 8.37 -2.52 3.77
CA ALA A 112 8.60 -3.96 3.96
C ALA A 112 9.99 -4.38 3.47
N ARG A 113 10.41 -3.91 2.29
CA ARG A 113 11.75 -4.18 1.74
C ARG A 113 12.87 -3.63 2.62
N LEU A 114 12.73 -2.40 3.11
CA LEU A 114 13.73 -1.75 3.96
C LEU A 114 13.79 -2.40 5.36
N CYS A 115 12.67 -2.85 5.90
CA CYS A 115 12.65 -3.61 7.16
C CYS A 115 13.38 -4.96 7.06
N ALA A 116 13.36 -5.57 5.86
CA ALA A 116 14.06 -6.82 5.57
C ALA A 116 15.55 -6.63 5.28
N ALA A 117 15.99 -5.43 4.94
CA ALA A 117 17.39 -5.09 4.78
C ALA A 117 18.11 -5.17 6.12
N ASP A 118 19.39 -5.59 6.10
CA ASP A 118 20.22 -5.69 7.30
C ASP A 118 21.24 -4.55 7.33
N ASP A 119 20.75 -3.32 7.22
CA ASP A 119 21.55 -2.10 7.25
C ASP A 119 20.83 -0.94 7.95
N ALA A 120 21.63 -0.12 8.68
CA ALA A 120 21.11 0.99 9.46
C ALA A 120 20.46 2.09 8.59
N ILE A 121 20.99 2.34 7.39
CA ILE A 121 20.47 3.36 6.46
C ILE A 121 19.08 2.95 5.97
N GLY A 122 18.91 1.66 5.65
CA GLY A 122 17.60 1.10 5.29
C GLY A 122 16.59 1.24 6.43
N TRP A 123 17.02 0.97 7.66
CA TRP A 123 16.13 1.11 8.83
C TRP A 123 15.77 2.57 9.12
N GLU A 124 16.70 3.52 9.01
CA GLU A 124 16.39 4.96 9.13
C GLU A 124 15.37 5.41 8.08
N THR A 125 15.55 4.96 6.85
CA THR A 125 14.62 5.25 5.76
C THR A 125 13.25 4.62 6.03
N ALA A 126 13.20 3.38 6.49
CA ALA A 126 11.94 2.72 6.87
C ALA A 126 11.19 3.51 7.96
N VAL A 127 11.89 3.93 9.02
CA VAL A 127 11.33 4.77 10.09
C VAL A 127 10.74 6.05 9.52
N SER A 128 11.41 6.71 8.58
CA SER A 128 10.94 7.96 7.96
C SER A 128 9.69 7.78 7.10
N LEU A 129 9.45 6.58 6.55
CA LEU A 129 8.25 6.26 5.77
C LEU A 129 7.00 6.11 6.65
N TYR A 130 7.17 5.70 7.91
CA TYR A 130 6.06 5.47 8.83
C TYR A 130 5.58 6.80 9.44
N ARG A 131 4.63 7.47 8.77
CA ARG A 131 4.09 8.77 9.18
C ARG A 131 2.85 8.68 10.07
N GLY A 132 2.40 7.46 10.38
CA GLY A 132 1.23 7.20 11.18
C GLY A 132 0.60 5.85 10.85
N ARG A 133 -0.53 5.56 11.48
CA ARG A 133 -1.24 4.28 11.29
C ARG A 133 -1.60 4.07 9.81
N PHE A 134 -1.47 2.83 9.35
CA PHE A 134 -1.86 2.43 8.00
C PHE A 134 -3.29 2.88 7.68
N LEU A 135 -3.50 3.54 6.52
CA LEU A 135 -4.77 4.10 6.06
C LEU A 135 -5.48 4.99 7.12
N ASN A 136 -4.73 5.82 7.83
CA ASN A 136 -5.28 6.68 8.87
C ASN A 136 -6.40 7.58 8.33
N GLY A 137 -7.59 7.48 8.96
CA GLY A 137 -8.78 8.26 8.57
C GLY A 137 -9.56 7.70 7.36
N PHE A 138 -9.14 6.58 6.78
CA PHE A 138 -9.90 5.92 5.72
C PHE A 138 -10.79 4.81 6.29
N THR A 139 -12.06 4.78 5.86
CA THR A 139 -13.04 3.74 6.19
C THR A 139 -13.80 3.33 4.93
N LEU A 140 -14.38 2.14 4.92
CA LEU A 140 -15.26 1.68 3.85
C LEU A 140 -16.62 1.27 4.45
N PRO A 141 -17.59 2.18 4.55
CA PRO A 141 -18.90 1.87 5.12
C PRO A 141 -19.57 0.68 4.44
N GLY A 142 -20.16 -0.21 5.23
CA GLY A 142 -20.85 -1.40 4.71
C GLY A 142 -19.94 -2.56 4.31
N SER A 143 -18.69 -2.55 4.78
CA SER A 143 -17.75 -3.66 4.55
C SER A 143 -16.99 -4.02 5.82
N PRO A 144 -17.55 -4.83 6.72
CA PRO A 144 -16.89 -5.25 7.96
C PRO A 144 -15.61 -6.03 7.70
N GLU A 145 -15.52 -6.76 6.60
CA GLU A 145 -14.31 -7.49 6.21
C GLU A 145 -13.15 -6.55 5.85
N PHE A 146 -13.47 -5.40 5.25
CA PHE A 146 -12.47 -4.36 5.01
C PHE A 146 -11.96 -3.77 6.33
N ASP A 147 -12.84 -3.50 7.27
CA ASP A 147 -12.47 -2.95 8.59
C ASP A 147 -11.63 -3.98 9.38
N TYR A 148 -11.97 -5.27 9.29
CA TYR A 148 -11.17 -6.34 9.89
C TYR A 148 -9.77 -6.40 9.26
N TRP A 149 -9.67 -6.47 7.93
CA TRP A 149 -8.39 -6.44 7.21
C TRP A 149 -7.58 -5.20 7.60
N LEU A 150 -8.20 -4.01 7.58
CA LEU A 150 -7.56 -2.76 7.95
C LEU A 150 -6.95 -2.83 9.36
N SER A 151 -7.70 -3.32 10.33
CA SER A 151 -7.26 -3.40 11.73
C SER A 151 -6.10 -4.40 11.91
N GLN A 152 -6.09 -5.51 11.19
CA GLN A 152 -4.99 -6.48 11.20
C GLN A 152 -3.73 -5.89 10.56
N THR A 153 -3.88 -5.26 9.40
CA THR A 153 -2.77 -4.62 8.66
C THR A 153 -2.15 -3.48 9.47
N GLN A 154 -2.96 -2.67 10.16
CA GLN A 154 -2.47 -1.63 11.07
C GLN A 154 -1.57 -2.21 12.17
N ARG A 155 -2.00 -3.29 12.83
CA ARG A 155 -1.21 -3.97 13.87
C ARG A 155 0.08 -4.57 13.31
N GLN A 156 0.04 -5.11 12.09
CA GLN A 156 1.21 -5.68 11.43
C GLN A 156 2.27 -4.59 11.17
N TYR A 157 1.89 -3.46 10.57
CA TYR A 157 2.83 -2.36 10.31
C TYR A 157 3.35 -1.71 11.59
N GLU A 158 2.51 -1.55 12.61
CA GLU A 158 2.94 -1.02 13.91
C GLU A 158 4.00 -1.93 14.57
N ARG A 159 3.80 -3.24 14.56
CA ARG A 159 4.78 -4.21 15.08
C ARG A 159 6.09 -4.16 14.28
N ALA A 160 6.00 -4.10 12.95
CA ALA A 160 7.19 -4.00 12.09
C ALA A 160 7.95 -2.71 12.35
N TYR A 161 7.26 -1.59 12.49
CA TYR A 161 7.84 -0.29 12.82
C TYR A 161 8.60 -0.33 14.16
N LEU A 162 7.97 -0.86 15.21
CA LEU A 162 8.60 -0.99 16.52
C LEU A 162 9.82 -1.93 16.49
N ALA A 163 9.77 -2.99 15.69
CA ALA A 163 10.92 -3.90 15.51
C ALA A 163 12.10 -3.19 14.84
N VAL A 164 11.86 -2.39 13.82
CA VAL A 164 12.91 -1.62 13.13
C VAL A 164 13.49 -0.54 14.05
N LEU A 165 12.66 0.17 14.81
CA LEU A 165 13.14 1.14 15.80
C LEU A 165 14.08 0.50 16.82
N ARG A 166 13.78 -0.71 17.30
CA ARG A 166 14.67 -1.44 18.24
C ARG A 166 15.99 -1.78 17.57
N LYS A 167 15.99 -2.32 16.35
CA LYS A 167 17.20 -2.61 15.59
C LYS A 167 18.06 -1.36 15.42
N LEU A 168 17.46 -0.24 15.04
CA LEU A 168 18.15 1.03 14.85
C LEU A 168 18.74 1.56 16.15
N ALA A 169 18.01 1.49 17.25
CA ALA A 169 18.50 1.90 18.56
C ALA A 169 19.69 1.06 19.01
N THR A 170 19.65 -0.26 18.83
CA THR A 170 20.77 -1.16 19.14
C THR A 170 22.00 -0.82 18.28
N ALA A 171 21.82 -0.67 16.97
CA ALA A 171 22.91 -0.35 16.06
C ALA A 171 23.60 1.00 16.41
N LYS A 172 22.83 2.02 16.80
CA LYS A 172 23.39 3.30 17.25
C LYS A 172 24.12 3.19 18.59
N ALA A 173 23.60 2.40 19.52
CA ALA A 173 24.26 2.14 20.80
C ALA A 173 25.63 1.46 20.60
N ASP A 174 25.71 0.47 19.72
CA ASP A 174 26.94 -0.26 19.41
C ASP A 174 27.99 0.62 18.72
N MET A 175 27.58 1.66 18.00
CA MET A 175 28.46 2.64 17.37
C MET A 175 28.91 3.77 18.34
N GLY A 176 28.43 3.80 19.59
CA GLY A 176 28.76 4.84 20.58
C GLY A 176 28.11 6.20 20.30
N ASP A 177 27.16 6.25 19.42
CA ASP A 177 26.42 7.46 18.98
C ASP A 177 25.24 7.69 19.94
N TYR A 178 25.54 8.09 21.19
CA TYR A 178 24.54 8.56 22.14
C TYR A 178 24.33 10.07 21.95
N PRO A 179 23.07 10.55 21.90
CA PRO A 179 22.78 11.99 21.94
C PRO A 179 23.15 12.63 23.27
#